data_4af817cb06f5a8e7070ea82f3b160379
#
_entry.id   4af817cb06f5a8e7070ea82f3b160379
#
_cell.length_a   1.000
_cell.length_b   1.000
_cell.length_c   1.000
_cell.angle_alpha   90.00
_cell.angle_beta   90.00
_cell.angle_gamma   90.00
#
_symmetry.space_group_name_H-M   'P 1'
#
loop_
_entity.id
_entity.type
_entity.pdbx_description
1 polymer ?
#
loop_
_entity_poly.entity_id
_entity_poly.type
_entity_poly.pdbx_seq_one_letter_code
_entity_poly.pdbx_strand_id
1 'polypeptide(L)'
;NQWSSWELANARELAQTAHRRLGDLPSWHDIKQQAEDPDNYVSGRGVEHYKRYKEDFDILQKLNMNAFRFGIEWSRLEPEEGVWDEAAIAHYRTYIKELRQRHIEPFANLWHWTMPTWFADKGGFKKRANIQYFERFVQKVADELTDNLTYVITLNEPNVYTSFSYVTGEWPPQEKNLISSAMVYFNLVRAHKAAYHILKQ
;
A
#
# COMPACT_ATOMS: atom_id res chain seq x y z
N ASN A 1 2.90 -6.19 -6.91
CA ASN A 1 2.02 -6.48 -5.76
C ASN A 1 0.65 -6.98 -6.25
N GLN A 2 -0.17 -7.50 -5.35
CA GLN A 2 -1.50 -8.04 -5.69
C GLN A 2 -2.44 -6.98 -6.27
N TRP A 3 -2.32 -5.71 -5.85
CA TRP A 3 -3.17 -4.64 -6.37
C TRP A 3 -2.91 -4.37 -7.85
N SER A 4 -1.64 -4.24 -8.26
CA SER A 4 -1.30 -4.07 -9.67
C SER A 4 -1.74 -5.26 -10.55
N SER A 5 -1.64 -6.48 -10.02
CA SER A 5 -2.15 -7.68 -10.71
C SER A 5 -3.67 -7.63 -10.87
N TRP A 6 -4.38 -7.18 -9.83
CA TRP A 6 -5.82 -7.01 -9.84
C TRP A 6 -6.28 -5.93 -10.83
N GLU A 7 -5.61 -4.76 -10.86
CA GLU A 7 -5.89 -3.70 -11.84
C GLU A 7 -5.85 -4.24 -13.28
N LEU A 8 -4.76 -4.91 -13.63
CA LEU A 8 -4.58 -5.50 -14.96
C LEU A 8 -5.66 -6.54 -15.31
N ALA A 9 -6.05 -7.37 -14.34
CA ALA A 9 -7.08 -8.40 -14.53
C ALA A 9 -8.48 -7.82 -14.70
N ASN A 10 -8.79 -6.69 -14.06
CA ASN A 10 -10.15 -6.15 -13.96
C ASN A 10 -10.39 -4.91 -14.84
N ALA A 11 -9.36 -4.28 -15.38
CA ALA A 11 -9.47 -3.01 -16.11
C ALA A 11 -10.54 -3.03 -17.21
N ARG A 12 -10.58 -4.08 -18.02
CA ARG A 12 -11.57 -4.22 -19.12
C ARG A 12 -13.01 -4.33 -18.61
N GLU A 13 -13.22 -5.17 -17.57
CA GLU A 13 -14.55 -5.33 -16.98
C GLU A 13 -15.01 -4.03 -16.32
N LEU A 14 -14.11 -3.33 -15.62
CA LEU A 14 -14.40 -2.04 -15.00
C LEU A 14 -14.80 -1.01 -16.04
N ALA A 15 -14.13 -0.92 -17.17
CA ALA A 15 -14.48 -0.02 -18.27
C ALA A 15 -15.82 -0.40 -18.91
N GLN A 16 -16.04 -1.68 -19.24
CA GLN A 16 -17.28 -2.17 -19.84
C GLN A 16 -18.51 -1.98 -18.95
N THR A 17 -18.33 -2.01 -17.64
CA THR A 17 -19.40 -1.85 -16.65
C THR A 17 -19.52 -0.44 -16.09
N ALA A 18 -18.70 0.50 -16.56
CA ALA A 18 -18.62 1.85 -16.05
C ALA A 18 -19.97 2.58 -16.02
N HIS A 19 -20.74 2.54 -17.12
CA HIS A 19 -22.07 3.15 -17.17
C HIS A 19 -23.01 2.59 -16.08
N ARG A 20 -23.03 1.27 -15.90
CA ARG A 20 -23.88 0.63 -14.88
C ARG A 20 -23.49 1.03 -13.45
N ARG A 21 -22.19 1.25 -13.20
CA ARG A 21 -21.66 1.56 -11.85
C ARG A 21 -21.70 3.05 -11.54
N LEU A 22 -21.50 3.90 -12.54
CA LEU A 22 -21.23 5.33 -12.39
C LEU A 22 -22.24 6.20 -13.16
N GLY A 23 -23.11 5.60 -13.97
CA GLY A 23 -24.05 6.31 -14.86
C GLY A 23 -25.05 7.25 -14.15
N ASP A 24 -25.35 6.95 -12.87
CA ASP A 24 -26.25 7.77 -12.05
C ASP A 24 -25.53 8.96 -11.37
N LEU A 25 -24.20 9.06 -11.50
CA LEU A 25 -23.46 10.19 -10.94
C LEU A 25 -23.77 11.48 -11.72
N PRO A 26 -23.96 12.62 -11.04
CA PRO A 26 -24.16 13.92 -11.71
C PRO A 26 -23.01 14.26 -12.69
N SER A 27 -21.79 13.80 -12.39
CA SER A 27 -20.60 14.02 -13.20
C SER A 27 -20.43 13.01 -14.34
N TRP A 28 -21.36 12.08 -14.56
CA TRP A 28 -21.21 11.01 -15.56
C TRP A 28 -20.87 11.55 -16.95
N HIS A 29 -21.56 12.61 -17.37
CA HIS A 29 -21.32 13.21 -18.69
C HIS A 29 -19.84 13.64 -18.87
N ASP A 30 -19.23 14.16 -17.80
CA ASP A 30 -17.88 14.70 -17.84
C ASP A 30 -16.80 13.59 -17.74
N ILE A 31 -17.10 12.48 -17.06
CA ILE A 31 -16.16 11.38 -16.82
C ILE A 31 -16.33 10.18 -17.73
N LYS A 32 -17.40 10.14 -18.55
CA LYS A 32 -17.78 8.95 -19.35
C LYS A 32 -16.62 8.42 -20.19
N GLN A 33 -15.94 9.29 -20.91
CA GLN A 33 -14.84 8.89 -21.80
C GLN A 33 -13.71 8.22 -21.02
N GLN A 34 -13.33 8.77 -19.88
CA GLN A 34 -12.29 8.21 -19.00
C GLN A 34 -12.78 6.92 -18.32
N ALA A 35 -14.04 6.89 -17.89
CA ALA A 35 -14.60 5.74 -17.20
C ALA A 35 -14.80 4.52 -18.12
N GLU A 36 -15.00 4.70 -19.41
CA GLU A 36 -15.13 3.63 -20.41
C GLU A 36 -13.79 3.21 -21.03
N ASP A 37 -12.67 3.87 -20.66
CA ASP A 37 -11.33 3.54 -21.12
C ASP A 37 -10.62 2.62 -20.10
N PRO A 38 -10.28 1.37 -20.46
CA PRO A 38 -9.63 0.44 -19.55
C PRO A 38 -8.25 0.91 -19.06
N ASP A 39 -7.54 1.75 -19.82
CA ASP A 39 -6.21 2.24 -19.41
C ASP A 39 -6.29 3.16 -18.19
N ASN A 40 -7.44 3.80 -17.94
CA ASN A 40 -7.65 4.62 -16.74
C ASN A 40 -7.86 3.81 -15.44
N TYR A 41 -7.97 2.48 -15.53
CA TYR A 41 -8.06 1.59 -14.38
C TYR A 41 -6.73 0.92 -14.02
N VAL A 42 -5.64 1.31 -14.70
CA VAL A 42 -4.30 0.77 -14.46
C VAL A 42 -3.38 1.91 -14.04
N SER A 43 -2.90 1.87 -12.80
CA SER A 43 -2.01 2.91 -12.26
C SER A 43 -0.67 3.00 -13.00
N GLY A 44 -0.23 1.91 -13.61
CA GLY A 44 0.99 1.86 -14.41
C GLY A 44 2.22 2.38 -13.67
N ARG A 45 2.94 3.30 -14.29
CA ARG A 45 4.10 3.97 -13.69
C ARG A 45 3.73 5.16 -12.81
N GLY A 46 2.50 5.66 -12.93
CA GLY A 46 2.06 6.88 -12.28
C GLY A 46 3.00 8.04 -12.56
N VAL A 47 3.34 8.80 -11.53
CA VAL A 47 4.31 9.93 -11.61
C VAL A 47 5.76 9.49 -11.44
N GLU A 48 6.04 8.19 -11.40
CA GLU A 48 7.36 7.60 -11.19
C GLU A 48 8.09 8.09 -9.91
N HIS A 49 7.33 8.43 -8.88
CA HIS A 49 7.85 8.97 -7.61
C HIS A 49 9.02 8.15 -7.05
N TYR A 50 8.97 6.82 -7.12
CA TYR A 50 10.04 5.93 -6.67
C TYR A 50 11.41 6.28 -7.29
N LYS A 51 11.45 6.75 -8.53
CA LYS A 51 12.67 7.18 -9.21
C LYS A 51 12.94 8.67 -9.05
N ARG A 52 11.88 9.48 -9.05
CA ARG A 52 11.95 10.95 -9.11
C ARG A 52 11.80 11.61 -7.73
N TYR A 53 11.83 10.84 -6.65
CA TYR A 53 11.60 11.32 -5.29
C TYR A 53 12.44 12.55 -4.89
N LYS A 54 13.68 12.67 -5.41
CA LYS A 54 14.52 13.84 -5.12
C LYS A 54 13.93 15.13 -5.69
N GLU A 55 13.42 15.08 -6.93
CA GLU A 55 12.72 16.21 -7.57
C GLU A 55 11.45 16.57 -6.79
N ASP A 56 10.68 15.53 -6.38
CA ASP A 56 9.46 15.74 -5.61
C ASP A 56 9.77 16.34 -4.22
N PHE A 57 10.87 15.94 -3.58
CA PHE A 57 11.31 16.54 -2.31
C PHE A 57 11.79 17.99 -2.47
N ASP A 58 12.41 18.33 -3.58
CA ASP A 58 12.77 19.72 -3.88
C ASP A 58 11.52 20.59 -4.07
N ILE A 59 10.43 20.04 -4.61
CA ILE A 59 9.13 20.70 -4.70
C ILE A 59 8.53 20.90 -3.30
N LEU A 60 8.54 19.86 -2.44
CA LEU A 60 8.06 19.97 -1.06
C LEU A 60 8.81 21.06 -0.28
N GLN A 61 10.12 21.13 -0.45
CA GLN A 61 10.95 22.16 0.19
C GLN A 61 10.58 23.56 -0.30
N LYS A 62 10.37 23.74 -1.61
CA LYS A 62 9.90 25.02 -2.18
C LYS A 62 8.52 25.43 -1.68
N LEU A 63 7.66 24.47 -1.34
CA LEU A 63 6.35 24.70 -0.76
C LEU A 63 6.38 24.86 0.78
N ASN A 64 7.57 24.89 1.39
CA ASN A 64 7.77 24.95 2.85
C ASN A 64 7.07 23.83 3.61
N MET A 65 6.97 22.64 3.01
CA MET A 65 6.46 21.46 3.69
C MET A 65 7.53 20.90 4.63
N ASN A 66 7.16 20.61 5.87
CA ASN A 66 8.08 20.14 6.91
C ASN A 66 7.91 18.66 7.28
N ALA A 67 6.97 17.98 6.66
CA ALA A 67 6.72 16.56 6.84
C ALA A 67 6.24 15.89 5.55
N PHE A 68 6.57 14.62 5.38
CA PHE A 68 6.12 13.82 4.24
C PHE A 68 5.79 12.40 4.66
N ARG A 69 4.56 11.97 4.34
CA ARG A 69 4.10 10.59 4.56
C ARG A 69 4.29 9.77 3.29
N PHE A 70 4.96 8.62 3.42
CA PHE A 70 5.21 7.71 2.31
C PHE A 70 5.02 6.25 2.74
N GLY A 71 4.80 5.37 1.77
CA GLY A 71 4.73 3.92 1.98
C GLY A 71 6.07 3.24 1.75
N ILE A 72 6.41 2.29 2.61
CA ILE A 72 7.44 1.30 2.34
C ILE A 72 6.71 0.12 1.69
N GLU A 73 6.90 -0.05 0.38
CA GLU A 73 6.21 -1.10 -0.38
C GLU A 73 6.81 -2.48 -0.08
N TRP A 74 6.09 -3.29 0.69
CA TRP A 74 6.51 -4.63 1.10
C TRP A 74 6.91 -5.50 -0.09
N SER A 75 6.14 -5.48 -1.16
CA SER A 75 6.43 -6.28 -2.36
C SER A 75 7.71 -5.89 -3.09
N ARG A 76 8.29 -4.72 -2.80
CA ARG A 76 9.62 -4.34 -3.30
C ARG A 76 10.72 -4.88 -2.43
N LEU A 77 10.54 -4.84 -1.10
CA LEU A 77 11.55 -5.32 -0.17
C LEU A 77 11.63 -6.85 -0.17
N GLU A 78 10.49 -7.52 -0.30
CA GLU A 78 10.35 -8.97 -0.27
C GLU A 78 9.51 -9.44 -1.47
N PRO A 79 10.08 -9.41 -2.70
CA PRO A 79 9.36 -9.80 -3.91
C PRO A 79 8.92 -11.26 -3.94
N GLU A 80 9.71 -12.14 -3.32
CA GLU A 80 9.41 -13.55 -3.09
C GLU A 80 9.54 -13.85 -1.59
N GLU A 81 8.83 -14.86 -1.10
CA GLU A 81 8.84 -15.20 0.32
C GLU A 81 10.25 -15.48 0.85
N GLY A 82 10.71 -14.67 1.80
CA GLY A 82 12.01 -14.78 2.41
C GLY A 82 13.17 -14.27 1.56
N VAL A 83 12.92 -13.76 0.37
CA VAL A 83 13.94 -13.19 -0.52
C VAL A 83 13.88 -11.66 -0.44
N TRP A 84 14.96 -11.07 0.06
CA TRP A 84 15.05 -9.62 0.24
C TRP A 84 15.77 -8.95 -0.91
N ASP A 85 15.20 -7.85 -1.42
CA ASP A 85 15.84 -6.98 -2.39
C ASP A 85 16.68 -5.91 -1.66
N GLU A 86 17.97 -6.16 -1.54
CA GLU A 86 18.90 -5.25 -0.87
C GLU A 86 19.04 -3.90 -1.61
N ALA A 87 18.79 -3.86 -2.92
CA ALA A 87 18.78 -2.61 -3.66
C ALA A 87 17.56 -1.76 -3.30
N ALA A 88 16.39 -2.38 -3.13
CA ALA A 88 15.19 -1.69 -2.65
C ALA A 88 15.36 -1.17 -1.21
N ILE A 89 15.99 -1.95 -0.33
CA ILE A 89 16.29 -1.53 1.05
C ILE A 89 17.25 -0.33 1.04
N ALA A 90 18.32 -0.39 0.26
CA ALA A 90 19.28 0.71 0.13
C ALA A 90 18.62 1.98 -0.47
N HIS A 91 17.68 1.80 -1.40
CA HIS A 91 16.89 2.89 -1.94
C HIS A 91 16.08 3.59 -0.84
N TYR A 92 15.28 2.87 -0.04
CA TYR A 92 14.50 3.48 1.05
C TYR A 92 15.39 4.12 2.12
N ARG A 93 16.55 3.55 2.41
CA ARG A 93 17.53 4.18 3.31
C ARG A 93 18.01 5.53 2.77
N THR A 94 18.29 5.61 1.48
CA THR A 94 18.67 6.87 0.80
C THR A 94 17.49 7.85 0.76
N TYR A 95 16.31 7.38 0.44
CA TYR A 95 15.06 8.16 0.40
C TYR A 95 14.80 8.87 1.75
N ILE A 96 14.90 8.15 2.86
CA ILE A 96 14.71 8.69 4.21
C ILE A 96 15.78 9.75 4.54
N LYS A 97 17.04 9.48 4.18
CA LYS A 97 18.15 10.44 4.36
C LYS A 97 17.93 11.73 3.57
N GLU A 98 17.45 11.64 2.35
CA GLU A 98 17.16 12.79 1.48
C GLU A 98 16.05 13.68 2.05
N LEU A 99 15.02 13.11 2.69
CA LEU A 99 14.01 13.87 3.43
C LEU A 99 14.65 14.62 4.62
N ARG A 100 15.42 13.90 5.44
CA ARG A 100 16.11 14.49 6.60
C ARG A 100 17.06 15.63 6.23
N GLN A 101 17.82 15.48 5.14
CA GLN A 101 18.73 16.52 4.65
C GLN A 101 18.01 17.79 4.23
N ARG A 102 16.75 17.68 3.81
CA ARG A 102 15.87 18.83 3.46
C ARG A 102 15.05 19.35 4.62
N HIS A 103 15.30 18.85 5.85
CA HIS A 103 14.52 19.18 7.05
C HIS A 103 13.03 18.82 6.93
N ILE A 104 12.71 17.78 6.15
CA ILE A 104 11.38 17.22 6.01
C ILE A 104 11.29 15.97 6.88
N GLU A 105 10.36 15.97 7.85
CA GLU A 105 10.14 14.83 8.74
C GLU A 105 9.50 13.66 7.99
N PRO A 106 10.16 12.47 7.94
CA PRO A 106 9.59 11.30 7.29
C PRO A 106 8.58 10.59 8.19
N PHE A 107 7.37 10.33 7.66
CA PHE A 107 6.35 9.49 8.24
C PHE A 107 6.22 8.20 7.41
N ALA A 108 6.90 7.16 7.82
CA ALA A 108 6.88 5.88 7.10
C ALA A 108 5.61 5.09 7.41
N ASN A 109 4.92 4.62 6.38
CA ASN A 109 3.77 3.74 6.49
C ASN A 109 4.15 2.34 6.01
N LEU A 110 4.02 1.32 6.89
CA LEU A 110 4.46 -0.04 6.60
C LEU A 110 3.48 -0.82 5.73
N TRP A 111 2.18 -0.53 5.85
CA TRP A 111 1.18 -1.19 5.05
C TRP A 111 0.05 -0.25 4.67
N HIS A 112 -0.12 -0.05 3.35
CA HIS A 112 -1.18 0.77 2.78
C HIS A 112 -1.93 -0.03 1.71
N TRP A 113 -2.54 -1.16 2.16
CA TRP A 113 -3.44 -2.06 1.43
C TRP A 113 -2.75 -2.98 0.41
N THR A 114 -1.61 -2.58 -0.15
CA THR A 114 -0.84 -3.42 -1.06
C THR A 114 -0.01 -4.46 -0.30
N MET A 115 0.19 -5.62 -0.91
CA MET A 115 0.99 -6.70 -0.35
C MET A 115 1.65 -7.54 -1.47
N PRO A 116 2.71 -8.30 -1.17
CA PRO A 116 3.29 -9.23 -2.14
C PRO A 116 2.25 -10.23 -2.66
N THR A 117 2.34 -10.61 -3.93
CA THR A 117 1.44 -11.61 -4.53
C THR A 117 1.53 -12.94 -3.80
N TRP A 118 2.74 -13.40 -3.47
CA TRP A 118 2.94 -14.64 -2.71
C TRP A 118 2.22 -14.64 -1.35
N PHE A 119 2.15 -13.47 -0.67
CA PHE A 119 1.43 -13.35 0.60
C PHE A 119 -0.09 -13.37 0.38
N ALA A 120 -0.57 -12.67 -0.65
CA ALA A 120 -1.98 -12.69 -1.03
C ALA A 120 -2.44 -14.11 -1.42
N ASP A 121 -1.64 -14.85 -2.21
CA ASP A 121 -1.91 -16.22 -2.64
C ASP A 121 -1.98 -17.20 -1.45
N LYS A 122 -1.24 -16.95 -0.38
CA LYS A 122 -1.35 -17.67 0.89
C LYS A 122 -2.62 -17.33 1.69
N GLY A 123 -3.43 -16.38 1.21
CA GLY A 123 -4.66 -15.91 1.85
C GLY A 123 -4.48 -14.65 2.71
N GLY A 124 -3.35 -13.97 2.60
CA GLY A 124 -3.09 -12.68 3.22
C GLY A 124 -3.42 -12.66 4.72
N PHE A 125 -3.96 -11.56 5.19
CA PHE A 125 -4.39 -11.39 6.59
C PHE A 125 -5.67 -12.18 6.97
N LYS A 126 -6.31 -12.88 6.05
CA LYS A 126 -7.44 -13.77 6.38
C LYS A 126 -7.00 -14.93 7.27
N LYS A 127 -5.77 -15.42 7.13
CA LYS A 127 -5.21 -16.48 7.96
C LYS A 127 -4.37 -15.89 9.09
N ARG A 128 -4.76 -16.16 10.35
CA ARG A 128 -4.02 -15.67 11.52
C ARG A 128 -2.54 -16.08 11.51
N ALA A 129 -2.23 -17.27 11.05
CA ALA A 129 -0.86 -17.78 10.96
C ALA A 129 0.04 -16.92 10.04
N ASN A 130 -0.55 -16.21 9.08
CA ASN A 130 0.20 -15.39 8.15
C ASN A 130 0.72 -14.08 8.77
N ILE A 131 0.27 -13.70 9.97
CA ILE A 131 0.76 -12.50 10.66
C ILE A 131 2.28 -12.57 10.85
N GLN A 132 2.85 -13.76 11.05
CA GLN A 132 4.29 -13.96 11.16
C GLN A 132 5.10 -13.41 9.96
N TYR A 133 4.52 -13.43 8.75
CA TYR A 133 5.18 -12.88 7.57
C TYR A 133 5.24 -11.36 7.62
N PHE A 134 4.16 -10.73 8.11
CA PHE A 134 4.17 -9.28 8.33
C PHE A 134 5.11 -8.88 9.47
N GLU A 135 5.16 -9.66 10.55
CA GLU A 135 6.13 -9.47 11.65
C GLU A 135 7.57 -9.52 11.12
N ARG A 136 7.89 -10.50 10.28
CA ARG A 136 9.21 -10.62 9.63
C ARG A 136 9.55 -9.39 8.77
N PHE A 137 8.59 -8.91 7.98
CA PHE A 137 8.76 -7.68 7.21
C PHE A 137 9.00 -6.47 8.11
N VAL A 138 8.20 -6.30 9.16
CA VAL A 138 8.37 -5.21 10.12
C VAL A 138 9.72 -5.28 10.81
N GLN A 139 10.18 -6.47 11.20
CA GLN A 139 11.50 -6.66 11.80
C GLN A 139 12.61 -6.24 10.83
N LYS A 140 12.54 -6.65 9.56
CA LYS A 140 13.52 -6.24 8.54
C LYS A 140 13.54 -4.71 8.37
N VAL A 141 12.37 -4.05 8.36
CA VAL A 141 12.29 -2.59 8.32
C VAL A 141 12.88 -1.96 9.58
N ALA A 142 12.59 -2.52 10.76
CA ALA A 142 13.13 -2.04 12.02
C ALA A 142 14.67 -2.09 12.02
N ASP A 143 15.23 -3.21 11.60
CA ASP A 143 16.70 -3.43 11.60
C ASP A 143 17.43 -2.54 10.57
N GLU A 144 16.78 -2.18 9.46
CA GLU A 144 17.48 -1.59 8.31
C GLU A 144 17.16 -0.11 8.05
N LEU A 145 16.00 0.38 8.50
CA LEU A 145 15.49 1.67 8.06
C LEU A 145 15.12 2.64 9.19
N THR A 146 15.02 2.19 10.44
CA THR A 146 14.48 3.03 11.52
C THR A 146 15.44 4.04 12.13
N ASP A 147 16.74 3.94 11.91
CA ASP A 147 17.74 4.86 12.45
C ASP A 147 17.44 6.36 12.21
N ASN A 148 16.73 6.65 11.13
CA ASN A 148 16.37 8.01 10.73
C ASN A 148 14.85 8.26 10.70
N LEU A 149 14.07 7.38 11.33
CA LEU A 149 12.62 7.48 11.44
C LEU A 149 12.17 7.74 12.87
N THR A 150 11.47 8.83 13.10
CA THR A 150 10.79 9.12 14.37
C THR A 150 9.39 8.57 14.41
N TYR A 151 8.70 8.59 13.25
CA TYR A 151 7.28 8.26 13.14
C TYR A 151 7.07 7.14 12.13
N VAL A 152 6.42 6.06 12.60
CA VAL A 152 6.06 4.91 11.78
C VAL A 152 4.57 4.62 11.96
N ILE A 153 3.85 4.55 10.84
CA ILE A 153 2.46 4.10 10.77
C ILE A 153 2.48 2.62 10.42
N THR A 154 1.99 1.80 11.30
CA THR A 154 2.02 0.34 11.10
C THR A 154 1.08 -0.13 10.00
N LEU A 155 -0.19 0.34 10.05
CA LEU A 155 -1.24 0.00 9.09
C LEU A 155 -2.06 1.24 8.78
N ASN A 156 -2.43 1.40 7.50
CA ASN A 156 -3.39 2.43 7.08
C ASN A 156 -4.81 1.85 7.06
N GLU A 157 -5.72 2.49 7.76
CA GLU A 157 -7.18 2.31 7.65
C GLU A 157 -7.64 0.85 7.48
N PRO A 158 -7.40 -0.02 8.46
CA PRO A 158 -7.76 -1.43 8.35
C PRO A 158 -9.26 -1.66 8.17
N ASN A 159 -10.10 -0.78 8.70
CA ASN A 159 -11.55 -0.79 8.54
C ASN A 159 -11.97 -0.50 7.09
N VAL A 160 -11.34 0.46 6.44
CA VAL A 160 -11.61 0.81 5.02
C VAL A 160 -11.25 -0.36 4.12
N TYR A 161 -10.04 -0.91 4.29
CA TYR A 161 -9.61 -2.10 3.55
C TYR A 161 -10.58 -3.27 3.71
N THR A 162 -10.98 -3.61 4.94
CA THR A 162 -11.89 -4.73 5.18
C THR A 162 -13.29 -4.49 4.59
N SER A 163 -13.77 -3.25 4.62
CA SER A 163 -15.05 -2.90 4.02
C SER A 163 -15.03 -3.08 2.50
N PHE A 164 -14.09 -2.47 1.81
CA PHE A 164 -14.06 -2.51 0.35
C PHE A 164 -13.61 -3.87 -0.21
N SER A 165 -12.73 -4.57 0.49
CA SER A 165 -12.20 -5.86 0.02
C SER A 165 -13.10 -7.04 0.36
N TYR A 166 -13.84 -7.00 1.50
CA TYR A 166 -14.55 -8.16 2.04
C TYR A 166 -16.05 -7.93 2.31
N VAL A 167 -16.54 -6.68 2.35
CA VAL A 167 -17.98 -6.40 2.47
C VAL A 167 -18.57 -6.04 1.11
N THR A 168 -18.07 -4.98 0.46
CA THR A 168 -18.57 -4.56 -0.86
C THR A 168 -17.95 -5.35 -2.01
N GLY A 169 -16.71 -5.85 -1.83
CA GLY A 169 -15.99 -6.61 -2.85
C GLY A 169 -15.55 -5.78 -4.05
N GLU A 170 -15.29 -4.50 -3.82
CA GLU A 170 -14.82 -3.58 -4.87
C GLU A 170 -13.30 -3.65 -5.07
N TRP A 171 -12.57 -3.94 -4.00
CA TRP A 171 -11.11 -4.06 -3.99
C TRP A 171 -10.64 -5.51 -3.87
N PRO A 172 -9.38 -5.83 -4.24
CA PRO A 172 -8.87 -7.17 -4.08
C PRO A 172 -8.91 -7.60 -2.60
N PRO A 173 -9.27 -8.86 -2.29
CA PRO A 173 -9.55 -9.98 -3.19
C PRO A 173 -10.99 -10.08 -3.69
N GLN A 174 -11.82 -9.05 -3.57
CA GLN A 174 -13.21 -8.99 -4.04
C GLN A 174 -14.14 -10.03 -3.39
N GLU A 175 -13.88 -10.40 -2.15
CA GLU A 175 -14.80 -11.24 -1.38
C GLU A 175 -16.01 -10.42 -0.89
N LYS A 176 -17.20 -11.07 -0.87
CA LYS A 176 -18.42 -10.52 -0.26
C LYS A 176 -18.82 -11.41 0.91
N ASN A 177 -18.10 -11.31 2.03
CA ASN A 177 -18.27 -12.18 3.17
C ASN A 177 -17.96 -11.48 4.49
N LEU A 178 -18.98 -11.22 5.30
CA LEU A 178 -18.86 -10.53 6.58
C LEU A 178 -17.99 -11.28 7.60
N ILE A 179 -17.98 -12.61 7.57
CA ILE A 179 -17.14 -13.43 8.46
C ILE A 179 -15.67 -13.23 8.09
N SER A 180 -15.34 -13.28 6.79
CA SER A 180 -14.00 -12.98 6.29
C SER A 180 -13.58 -11.55 6.65
N SER A 181 -14.48 -10.58 6.50
CA SER A 181 -14.23 -9.17 6.88
C SER A 181 -13.84 -9.06 8.36
N ALA A 182 -14.64 -9.63 9.26
CA ALA A 182 -14.36 -9.64 10.68
C ALA A 182 -13.02 -10.33 11.01
N MET A 183 -12.77 -11.50 10.42
CA MET A 183 -11.51 -12.25 10.64
C MET A 183 -10.30 -11.43 10.21
N VAL A 184 -10.35 -10.80 9.02
CA VAL A 184 -9.27 -9.96 8.50
C VAL A 184 -9.06 -8.75 9.39
N TYR A 185 -10.14 -8.07 9.80
CA TYR A 185 -10.04 -6.93 10.70
C TYR A 185 -9.34 -7.27 12.02
N PHE A 186 -9.76 -8.35 12.69
CA PHE A 186 -9.12 -8.78 13.93
C PHE A 186 -7.66 -9.21 13.73
N ASN A 187 -7.33 -9.81 12.58
CA ASN A 187 -5.95 -10.17 12.27
C ASN A 187 -5.09 -8.93 11.98
N LEU A 188 -5.65 -7.90 11.34
CA LEU A 188 -4.96 -6.60 11.14
C LEU A 188 -4.71 -5.92 12.50
N VAL A 189 -5.65 -5.95 13.44
CA VAL A 189 -5.43 -5.44 14.81
C VAL A 189 -4.30 -6.20 15.50
N ARG A 190 -4.22 -7.53 15.34
CA ARG A 190 -3.10 -8.33 15.88
C ARG A 190 -1.78 -7.99 15.21
N ALA A 191 -1.78 -7.84 13.88
CA ALA A 191 -0.61 -7.43 13.12
C ALA A 191 -0.10 -6.04 13.53
N HIS A 192 -1.02 -5.08 13.75
CA HIS A 192 -0.67 -3.78 14.31
C HIS A 192 0.01 -3.91 15.69
N LYS A 193 -0.57 -4.68 16.58
CA LYS A 193 -0.01 -4.89 17.93
C LYS A 193 1.39 -5.52 17.87
N ALA A 194 1.58 -6.52 17.03
CA ALA A 194 2.89 -7.15 16.82
C ALA A 194 3.91 -6.17 16.25
N ALA A 195 3.55 -5.44 15.20
CA ALA A 195 4.39 -4.39 14.60
C ALA A 195 4.78 -3.31 15.60
N TYR A 196 3.83 -2.87 16.44
CA TYR A 196 4.10 -1.89 17.50
C TYR A 196 5.16 -2.39 18.48
N HIS A 197 5.07 -3.64 18.92
CA HIS A 197 6.06 -4.21 19.85
C HIS A 197 7.44 -4.33 19.22
N ILE A 198 7.54 -4.75 17.96
CA ILE A 198 8.82 -4.83 17.24
C ILE A 198 9.47 -3.44 17.13
N LEU A 199 8.69 -2.42 16.76
CA LEU A 199 9.22 -1.06 16.58
C LEU A 199 9.56 -0.33 17.88
N LYS A 200 9.21 -0.87 19.05
CA LYS A 200 9.49 -0.30 20.38
C LYS A 200 10.64 -1.00 21.13
N GLN A 201 11.22 -2.04 20.54
CA GLN A 201 12.44 -2.68 21.06
C GLN A 201 13.68 -1.89 20.71
#